data_0d9fd9967f9f6faf2ce553080ce3e5c4
#
_entry.id   0d9fd9967f9f6faf2ce553080ce3e5c4
#
_cell.length_a   1.000
_cell.length_b   1.000
_cell.length_c   1.000
_cell.angle_alpha   90.00
_cell.angle_beta   90.00
_cell.angle_gamma   90.00
#
_symmetry.space_group_name_H-M   'P 1'
#
loop_
_entity.id
_entity.type
_entity.pdbx_description
1 polymer ?
#
loop_
_entity_poly.entity_id
_entity_poly.type
_entity_poly.pdbx_seq_one_letter_code
_entity_poly.pdbx_strand_id
1 'polypeptide(L)'
;MNNLTPVRVGFFLATRGVRRASRWTNLLIIIVMALTFLNLVVVSGILVGLIEGVVKTIRTHYTSDIFISNKLENNFIERTPFILSVLKNIPEIAAVSPRSIESGVAEGDYKVIRRASEIGNRAGTSIAGIDPEAEDAVTGLSQLLIAGEYLTPTDYDHVLVGALLLKKYFNVDSQSFQALENVDVGSTIRITVDGSVREVKVKGIIRSKADEIDRRVFFVNTQLRPMIGREDYNADEIAIKLKPGADPVTIRDLIIAQGVDRYARVQTYEDAEPKFVKDMKQTFALLGNIISSIGLVVASITIFIVIFINAITHRKYIGILKGIGVSGRTIEISYIFQAMFYAIIGTALGIIIVYAGLRPYLFAHPINFPFSDGILVVTALGTVIRAIILFVATLISGYIPARLVVRGNTLDAILGRK
;
A
#
# COMPACT_ATOMS: atom_id res chain seq x y z
N MET A 1 44.45 -27.27 -19.99
CA MET A 1 43.45 -26.63 -20.88
C MET A 1 42.79 -25.47 -20.11
N ASN A 2 42.92 -24.24 -20.62
CA ASN A 2 42.43 -23.06 -19.95
C ASN A 2 40.90 -23.18 -19.74
N ASN A 3 40.42 -23.08 -18.50
CA ASN A 3 38.99 -23.12 -18.11
C ASN A 3 38.10 -22.06 -18.81
N LEU A 4 38.69 -21.11 -19.50
CA LEU A 4 38.00 -20.05 -20.24
C LEU A 4 37.60 -20.42 -21.67
N THR A 5 38.21 -21.48 -22.25
CA THR A 5 37.89 -21.91 -23.64
C THR A 5 36.43 -22.33 -23.84
N PRO A 6 35.81 -23.16 -22.95
CA PRO A 6 34.43 -23.55 -23.06
C PRO A 6 33.45 -22.39 -22.98
N VAL A 7 33.76 -21.38 -22.16
CA VAL A 7 32.93 -20.19 -21.96
C VAL A 7 32.94 -19.28 -23.21
N ARG A 8 34.13 -19.02 -23.79
CA ARG A 8 34.26 -18.19 -25.00
C ARG A 8 33.55 -18.84 -26.21
N VAL A 9 33.76 -20.15 -26.41
CA VAL A 9 33.11 -20.89 -27.48
C VAL A 9 31.60 -20.96 -27.25
N GLY A 10 31.15 -21.18 -26.01
CA GLY A 10 29.74 -21.17 -25.64
C GLY A 10 29.06 -19.84 -25.93
N PHE A 11 29.71 -18.73 -25.59
CA PHE A 11 29.22 -17.38 -25.91
C PHE A 11 29.11 -17.11 -27.40
N PHE A 12 30.14 -17.51 -28.17
CA PHE A 12 30.11 -17.41 -29.63
C PHE A 12 28.95 -18.20 -30.26
N LEU A 13 28.75 -19.44 -29.82
CA LEU A 13 27.64 -20.26 -30.28
C LEU A 13 26.29 -19.66 -29.89
N ALA A 14 26.16 -19.09 -28.70
CA ALA A 14 24.94 -18.44 -28.25
C ALA A 14 24.56 -17.25 -29.12
N THR A 15 25.49 -16.32 -29.34
CA THR A 15 25.24 -15.12 -30.15
C THR A 15 24.85 -15.47 -31.60
N ARG A 16 25.50 -16.48 -32.17
CA ARG A 16 25.17 -16.99 -33.50
C ARG A 16 23.82 -17.71 -33.54
N GLY A 17 23.50 -18.45 -32.46
CA GLY A 17 22.20 -19.11 -32.28
C GLY A 17 21.04 -18.13 -32.23
N VAL A 18 21.16 -17.08 -31.42
CA VAL A 18 20.14 -16.01 -31.31
C VAL A 18 19.97 -15.27 -32.66
N ARG A 19 21.06 -14.93 -33.36
CA ARG A 19 20.99 -14.25 -34.65
C ARG A 19 20.38 -15.09 -35.79
N ARG A 20 20.52 -16.41 -35.72
CA ARG A 20 19.99 -17.35 -36.72
C ARG A 20 18.57 -17.84 -36.40
N ALA A 21 18.13 -17.71 -35.17
CA ALA A 21 16.78 -18.03 -34.74
C ALA A 21 15.77 -17.09 -35.47
N SER A 22 14.55 -17.57 -35.63
CA SER A 22 13.47 -16.73 -36.19
C SER A 22 13.29 -15.45 -35.40
N ARG A 23 13.23 -14.31 -36.08
CA ARG A 23 12.99 -13.00 -35.44
C ARG A 23 11.70 -12.99 -34.63
N TRP A 24 10.67 -13.66 -35.12
CA TRP A 24 9.38 -13.79 -34.43
C TRP A 24 9.51 -14.58 -33.10
N THR A 25 10.27 -15.68 -33.11
CA THR A 25 10.51 -16.48 -31.90
C THR A 25 11.28 -15.67 -30.86
N ASN A 26 12.35 -14.99 -31.28
CA ASN A 26 13.13 -14.14 -30.36
C ASN A 26 12.27 -13.01 -29.77
N LEU A 27 11.45 -12.34 -30.60
CA LEU A 27 10.54 -11.27 -30.18
C LEU A 27 9.52 -11.81 -29.17
N LEU A 28 8.91 -12.96 -29.44
CA LEU A 28 7.94 -13.58 -28.55
C LEU A 28 8.54 -13.87 -27.19
N ILE A 29 9.75 -14.44 -27.13
CA ILE A 29 10.43 -14.72 -25.86
C ILE A 29 10.70 -13.44 -25.09
N ILE A 30 11.22 -12.41 -25.76
CA ILE A 30 11.50 -11.10 -25.14
C ILE A 30 10.22 -10.47 -24.59
N ILE A 31 9.11 -10.54 -25.33
CA ILE A 31 7.81 -10.02 -24.89
C ILE A 31 7.32 -10.79 -23.66
N VAL A 32 7.39 -12.13 -23.68
CA VAL A 32 6.98 -12.95 -22.53
C VAL A 32 7.81 -12.62 -21.30
N MET A 33 9.12 -12.43 -21.47
CA MET A 33 10.01 -12.03 -20.36
C MET A 33 9.66 -10.65 -19.84
N ALA A 34 9.41 -9.69 -20.73
CA ALA A 34 8.99 -8.34 -20.33
C ALA A 34 7.65 -8.35 -19.62
N LEU A 35 6.65 -9.10 -20.12
CA LEU A 35 5.34 -9.24 -19.48
C LEU A 35 5.43 -9.91 -18.10
N THR A 36 6.30 -10.92 -17.97
CA THR A 36 6.54 -11.55 -16.66
C THR A 36 7.16 -10.58 -15.68
N PHE A 37 8.16 -9.82 -16.13
CA PHE A 37 8.76 -8.78 -15.29
C PHE A 37 7.73 -7.71 -14.89
N LEU A 38 6.90 -7.29 -15.82
CA LEU A 38 5.79 -6.37 -15.56
C LEU A 38 4.82 -6.94 -14.52
N ASN A 39 4.43 -8.22 -14.65
CA ASN A 39 3.59 -8.88 -13.64
C ASN A 39 4.23 -8.84 -12.26
N LEU A 40 5.52 -9.22 -12.14
CA LEU A 40 6.26 -9.21 -10.89
C LEU A 40 6.33 -7.82 -10.23
N VAL A 41 6.49 -6.76 -11.01
CA VAL A 41 6.69 -5.40 -10.50
C VAL A 41 5.37 -4.67 -10.31
N VAL A 42 4.48 -4.71 -11.31
CA VAL A 42 3.27 -3.89 -11.35
C VAL A 42 2.23 -4.42 -10.36
N VAL A 43 1.95 -5.72 -10.35
CA VAL A 43 0.94 -6.29 -9.45
C VAL A 43 1.33 -6.06 -7.99
N SER A 44 2.57 -6.41 -7.64
CA SER A 44 3.07 -6.16 -6.28
C SER A 44 3.15 -4.67 -5.95
N GLY A 45 3.54 -3.83 -6.93
CA GLY A 45 3.64 -2.38 -6.75
C GLY A 45 2.28 -1.71 -6.54
N ILE A 46 1.22 -2.19 -7.20
CA ILE A 46 -0.15 -1.72 -6.97
C ILE A 46 -0.64 -2.12 -5.58
N LEU A 47 -0.46 -3.38 -5.19
CA LEU A 47 -0.91 -3.86 -3.87
C LEU A 47 -0.21 -3.12 -2.74
N VAL A 48 1.09 -2.90 -2.84
CA VAL A 48 1.84 -2.08 -1.88
C VAL A 48 1.38 -0.62 -1.91
N GLY A 49 1.18 -0.06 -3.10
CA GLY A 49 0.75 1.32 -3.28
C GLY A 49 -0.61 1.64 -2.67
N LEU A 50 -1.57 0.70 -2.77
CA LEU A 50 -2.87 0.82 -2.12
C LEU A 50 -2.73 1.00 -0.61
N ILE A 51 -1.88 0.21 0.02
CA ILE A 51 -1.68 0.25 1.48
C ILE A 51 -0.87 1.48 1.89
N GLU A 52 0.20 1.79 1.18
CA GLU A 52 0.99 3.00 1.46
C GLU A 52 0.15 4.27 1.35
N GLY A 53 -0.83 4.29 0.43
CA GLY A 53 -1.80 5.38 0.33
C GLY A 53 -2.65 5.51 1.60
N VAL A 54 -3.20 4.41 2.12
CA VAL A 54 -3.96 4.39 3.40
C VAL A 54 -3.08 4.87 4.55
N VAL A 55 -1.88 4.30 4.68
CA VAL A 55 -0.93 4.67 5.75
C VAL A 55 -0.57 6.14 5.68
N LYS A 56 -0.28 6.64 4.50
CA LYS A 56 0.02 8.07 4.29
C LYS A 56 -1.16 8.95 4.70
N THR A 57 -2.39 8.55 4.36
CA THR A 57 -3.60 9.29 4.75
C THR A 57 -3.76 9.30 6.28
N ILE A 58 -3.64 8.15 6.94
CA ILE A 58 -3.70 8.05 8.40
C ILE A 58 -2.60 8.88 9.05
N ARG A 59 -1.36 8.79 8.57
CA ARG A 59 -0.26 9.61 9.09
C ARG A 59 -0.52 11.10 8.88
N THR A 60 -0.95 11.52 7.71
CA THR A 60 -1.10 12.96 7.41
C THR A 60 -2.28 13.57 8.13
N HIS A 61 -3.42 12.86 8.20
CA HIS A 61 -4.70 13.43 8.58
C HIS A 61 -5.26 12.89 9.92
N TYR A 62 -4.59 11.92 10.57
CA TYR A 62 -5.05 11.36 11.83
C TYR A 62 -3.98 11.33 12.92
N THR A 63 -2.94 10.50 12.79
CA THR A 63 -1.91 10.33 13.83
C THR A 63 -0.85 11.43 13.81
N SER A 64 -0.64 12.06 12.68
CA SER A 64 0.51 12.94 12.40
C SER A 64 1.84 12.21 12.60
N ASP A 65 2.91 12.87 13.03
CA ASP A 65 4.24 12.28 13.19
C ASP A 65 4.41 11.51 14.50
N ILE A 66 3.82 12.03 15.57
CA ILE A 66 3.76 11.37 16.89
C ILE A 66 2.32 11.40 17.38
N PHE A 67 1.90 10.29 17.95
CA PHE A 67 0.56 10.11 18.48
C PHE A 67 0.61 9.67 19.94
N ILE A 68 -0.08 10.40 20.80
CA ILE A 68 -0.21 10.06 22.21
C ILE A 68 -1.64 9.61 22.43
N SER A 69 -1.83 8.46 23.05
CA SER A 69 -3.12 7.89 23.40
C SER A 69 -3.16 7.44 24.84
N ASN A 70 -4.36 7.26 25.38
CA ASN A 70 -4.57 6.73 26.72
C ASN A 70 -3.92 5.36 26.89
N LYS A 71 -3.60 5.00 28.10
CA LYS A 71 -3.21 3.63 28.49
C LYS A 71 -4.44 2.71 28.38
N LEU A 72 -4.20 1.41 28.18
CA LEU A 72 -5.28 0.43 28.04
C LEU A 72 -6.20 0.34 29.29
N GLU A 73 -5.68 0.74 30.43
CA GLU A 73 -6.37 0.71 31.72
C GLU A 73 -7.20 1.98 31.98
N ASN A 74 -6.99 3.05 31.20
CA ASN A 74 -7.58 4.35 31.41
C ASN A 74 -8.45 4.76 30.21
N ASN A 75 -9.54 5.47 30.49
CA ASN A 75 -10.44 5.96 29.44
C ASN A 75 -9.92 7.24 28.77
N PHE A 76 -8.96 7.92 29.37
CA PHE A 76 -8.38 9.17 28.86
C PHE A 76 -6.90 9.30 29.25
N ILE A 77 -6.21 10.27 28.69
CA ILE A 77 -4.84 10.63 28.99
C ILE A 77 -4.82 11.45 30.29
N GLU A 78 -4.30 10.87 31.36
CA GLU A 78 -4.17 11.56 32.61
C GLU A 78 -3.18 12.72 32.53
N ARG A 79 -3.44 13.79 33.26
CA ARG A 79 -2.56 14.97 33.34
C ARG A 79 -2.23 15.58 31.98
N THR A 80 -3.18 15.60 31.05
CA THR A 80 -2.98 16.22 29.73
C THR A 80 -2.41 17.64 29.81
N PRO A 81 -2.83 18.55 30.72
CA PRO A 81 -2.22 19.89 30.83
C PRO A 81 -0.72 19.85 31.10
N PHE A 82 -0.24 18.91 31.94
CA PHE A 82 1.19 18.69 32.13
C PHE A 82 1.88 18.23 30.85
N ILE A 83 1.30 17.25 30.16
CA ILE A 83 1.85 16.75 28.88
C ILE A 83 1.94 17.88 27.86
N LEU A 84 0.89 18.68 27.70
CA LEU A 84 0.90 19.83 26.78
C LEU A 84 1.98 20.86 27.16
N SER A 85 2.25 21.06 28.44
CA SER A 85 3.34 21.94 28.89
C SER A 85 4.72 21.40 28.53
N VAL A 86 4.91 20.07 28.61
CA VAL A 86 6.15 19.40 28.18
C VAL A 86 6.32 19.57 26.66
N LEU A 87 5.29 19.26 25.88
CA LEU A 87 5.33 19.35 24.41
C LEU A 87 5.63 20.77 23.91
N LYS A 88 5.10 21.79 24.58
CA LYS A 88 5.34 23.19 24.22
C LYS A 88 6.82 23.59 24.35
N ASN A 89 7.58 22.92 25.21
CA ASN A 89 8.99 23.22 25.45
C ASN A 89 9.94 22.47 24.50
N ILE A 90 9.43 21.65 23.57
CA ILE A 90 10.23 20.93 22.59
C ILE A 90 10.24 21.73 21.26
N PRO A 91 11.40 22.31 20.89
CA PRO A 91 11.47 23.22 19.74
C PRO A 91 11.14 22.57 18.38
N GLU A 92 11.32 21.25 18.26
CA GLU A 92 11.09 20.46 17.06
C GLU A 92 9.61 20.21 16.80
N ILE A 93 8.73 20.46 17.77
CA ILE A 93 7.29 20.36 17.60
C ILE A 93 6.78 21.59 16.87
N ALA A 94 6.02 21.38 15.81
CA ALA A 94 5.40 22.43 15.02
C ALA A 94 3.98 22.78 15.50
N ALA A 95 3.17 21.75 15.79
CA ALA A 95 1.80 21.89 16.24
C ALA A 95 1.34 20.68 17.05
N VAL A 96 0.35 20.87 17.93
CA VAL A 96 -0.23 19.84 18.79
C VAL A 96 -1.74 19.99 18.80
N SER A 97 -2.47 18.88 18.61
CA SER A 97 -3.94 18.86 18.70
C SER A 97 -4.41 17.82 19.73
N PRO A 98 -4.88 18.22 20.90
CA PRO A 98 -5.58 17.35 21.83
C PRO A 98 -7.04 17.16 21.38
N ARG A 99 -7.53 15.91 21.45
CA ARG A 99 -8.89 15.53 21.04
C ARG A 99 -9.62 14.84 22.18
N SER A 100 -10.91 15.12 22.31
CA SER A 100 -11.82 14.33 23.11
C SER A 100 -12.58 13.38 22.21
N ILE A 101 -12.59 12.09 22.52
CA ILE A 101 -13.19 11.05 21.66
C ILE A 101 -14.20 10.27 22.48
N GLU A 102 -15.43 10.17 21.93
CA GLU A 102 -16.49 9.36 22.51
C GLU A 102 -17.24 8.57 21.46
N SER A 103 -17.84 7.45 21.86
CA SER A 103 -18.72 6.68 21.01
C SER A 103 -20.13 7.24 21.07
N GLY A 104 -20.79 7.34 19.93
CA GLY A 104 -22.15 7.85 19.88
C GLY A 104 -22.93 7.37 18.67
N VAL A 105 -24.13 7.89 18.53
CA VAL A 105 -25.05 7.60 17.43
C VAL A 105 -25.50 8.89 16.79
N ALA A 106 -25.35 8.97 15.49
CA ALA A 106 -25.93 10.01 14.66
C ALA A 106 -27.27 9.52 14.08
N GLU A 107 -28.28 10.38 14.06
CA GLU A 107 -29.62 10.05 13.56
C GLU A 107 -30.10 11.16 12.63
N GLY A 108 -30.40 10.80 11.38
CA GLY A 108 -31.05 11.64 10.40
C GLY A 108 -32.56 11.40 10.39
N ASP A 109 -33.33 12.35 9.83
CA ASP A 109 -34.81 12.24 9.71
C ASP A 109 -35.52 11.85 11.01
N TYR A 110 -34.96 12.21 12.17
CA TYR A 110 -35.44 11.79 13.50
C TYR A 110 -36.83 12.35 13.86
N LYS A 111 -37.33 13.36 13.12
CA LYS A 111 -38.68 13.91 13.28
C LYS A 111 -39.76 13.12 12.56
N VAL A 112 -39.36 12.17 11.70
CA VAL A 112 -40.32 11.33 10.96
C VAL A 112 -40.82 10.22 11.89
N ILE A 113 -42.14 10.18 12.09
CA ILE A 113 -42.78 9.09 12.87
C ILE A 113 -42.69 7.79 12.05
N ARG A 114 -41.91 6.84 12.57
CA ARG A 114 -41.72 5.53 11.93
C ARG A 114 -42.50 4.44 12.65
N ARG A 115 -42.89 3.39 11.91
CA ARG A 115 -43.48 2.19 12.51
C ARG A 115 -42.39 1.44 13.30
N ALA A 116 -42.80 0.73 14.37
CA ALA A 116 -41.90 0.00 15.24
C ALA A 116 -41.02 -1.06 14.50
N SER A 117 -41.46 -1.47 13.30
CA SER A 117 -40.73 -2.42 12.44
C SER A 117 -39.73 -1.76 11.47
N GLU A 118 -39.72 -0.43 11.37
CA GLU A 118 -38.82 0.28 10.44
C GLU A 118 -37.46 0.58 11.10
N ILE A 119 -36.40 0.24 10.42
CA ILE A 119 -35.03 0.57 10.85
C ILE A 119 -34.87 2.09 10.82
N GLY A 120 -34.46 2.68 11.96
CA GLY A 120 -34.22 4.11 12.05
C GLY A 120 -33.03 4.53 11.16
N ASN A 121 -33.08 5.77 10.65
CA ASN A 121 -31.97 6.38 9.91
C ASN A 121 -30.84 6.75 10.91
N ARG A 122 -30.10 5.74 11.37
CA ARG A 122 -29.10 5.84 12.45
C ARG A 122 -27.79 5.24 12.02
N ALA A 123 -26.69 5.89 12.43
CA ALA A 123 -25.34 5.39 12.22
C ALA A 123 -24.54 5.49 13.51
N GLY A 124 -23.92 4.38 13.91
CA GLY A 124 -22.91 4.39 14.97
C GLY A 124 -21.66 5.17 14.50
N THR A 125 -21.18 6.08 15.31
CA THR A 125 -20.08 6.97 14.96
C THR A 125 -19.15 7.22 16.16
N SER A 126 -17.91 7.54 15.86
CA SER A 126 -17.00 8.16 16.83
C SER A 126 -17.19 9.66 16.78
N ILE A 127 -17.37 10.30 17.92
CA ILE A 127 -17.56 11.74 18.07
C ILE A 127 -16.26 12.32 18.58
N ALA A 128 -15.70 13.26 17.83
CA ALA A 128 -14.43 13.91 18.13
C ALA A 128 -14.64 15.38 18.47
N GLY A 129 -14.24 15.77 19.69
CA GLY A 129 -14.12 17.18 20.07
C GLY A 129 -12.74 17.69 19.74
N ILE A 130 -12.65 18.71 18.91
CA ILE A 130 -11.40 19.29 18.43
C ILE A 130 -11.33 20.79 18.70
N ASP A 131 -10.13 21.31 18.79
CA ASP A 131 -9.88 22.74 18.51
C ASP A 131 -9.67 22.87 16.99
N PRO A 132 -10.56 23.53 16.23
CA PRO A 132 -10.50 23.55 14.78
C PRO A 132 -9.18 24.10 14.21
N GLU A 133 -8.60 25.12 14.84
CA GLU A 133 -7.35 25.72 14.38
C GLU A 133 -6.14 24.82 14.67
N ALA A 134 -6.07 24.28 15.87
CA ALA A 134 -5.01 23.34 16.26
C ALA A 134 -5.07 22.04 15.45
N GLU A 135 -6.28 21.51 15.22
CA GLU A 135 -6.48 20.31 14.43
C GLU A 135 -6.05 20.51 12.97
N ASP A 136 -6.45 21.63 12.38
CA ASP A 136 -6.07 21.94 11.00
C ASP A 136 -4.56 22.17 10.84
N ALA A 137 -3.92 22.82 11.81
CA ALA A 137 -2.46 22.99 11.81
C ALA A 137 -1.70 21.65 11.86
N VAL A 138 -2.24 20.64 12.55
CA VAL A 138 -1.62 19.31 12.70
C VAL A 138 -1.95 18.41 11.52
N THR A 139 -3.22 18.29 11.14
CA THR A 139 -3.73 17.26 10.22
C THR A 139 -4.17 17.81 8.88
N GLY A 140 -4.34 19.13 8.74
CA GLY A 140 -4.88 19.72 7.52
C GLY A 140 -6.33 19.29 7.25
N LEU A 141 -7.14 19.12 8.31
CA LEU A 141 -8.51 18.59 8.21
C LEU A 141 -9.40 19.43 7.28
N SER A 142 -9.17 20.75 7.21
CA SER A 142 -9.87 21.65 6.30
C SER A 142 -9.69 21.30 4.83
N GLN A 143 -8.56 20.71 4.46
CA GLN A 143 -8.24 20.30 3.07
C GLN A 143 -9.05 19.08 2.62
N LEU A 144 -9.63 18.34 3.56
CA LEU A 144 -10.46 17.16 3.30
C LEU A 144 -11.93 17.52 3.05
N LEU A 145 -12.28 18.80 3.10
CA LEU A 145 -13.65 19.25 2.90
C LEU A 145 -14.08 19.03 1.45
N ILE A 146 -15.17 18.28 1.27
CA ILE A 146 -15.76 18.00 -0.06
C ILE A 146 -17.05 18.78 -0.29
N ALA A 147 -17.69 19.28 0.77
CA ALA A 147 -18.88 20.11 0.70
C ALA A 147 -19.01 20.97 1.98
N GLY A 148 -19.59 22.16 1.88
CA GLY A 148 -19.83 23.06 3.00
C GLY A 148 -18.60 23.86 3.42
N GLU A 149 -18.51 24.17 4.71
CA GLU A 149 -17.49 25.01 5.32
C GLU A 149 -16.83 24.28 6.50
N TYR A 150 -15.60 24.68 6.81
CA TYR A 150 -14.86 24.17 7.97
C TYR A 150 -15.38 24.78 9.27
N LEU A 151 -15.13 24.10 10.41
CA LEU A 151 -15.48 24.64 11.73
C LEU A 151 -14.59 25.82 12.11
N THR A 152 -15.20 26.75 12.84
CA THR A 152 -14.49 27.83 13.52
C THR A 152 -14.59 27.63 15.04
N PRO A 153 -13.66 28.18 15.85
CA PRO A 153 -13.70 28.03 17.32
C PRO A 153 -14.98 28.54 17.97
N THR A 154 -15.69 29.43 17.31
CA THR A 154 -16.96 30.06 17.79
C THR A 154 -18.23 29.34 17.34
N ASP A 155 -18.10 28.30 16.52
CA ASP A 155 -19.27 27.54 16.07
C ASP A 155 -19.94 26.80 17.23
N TYR A 156 -21.25 26.93 17.28
CA TYR A 156 -22.10 26.27 18.24
C TYR A 156 -23.22 25.52 17.52
N ASP A 157 -23.52 24.29 17.94
CA ASP A 157 -24.48 23.41 17.28
C ASP A 157 -24.18 23.12 15.78
N HIS A 158 -22.92 23.26 15.39
CA HIS A 158 -22.42 22.92 14.06
C HIS A 158 -21.39 21.79 14.13
N VAL A 159 -21.43 20.91 13.13
CA VAL A 159 -20.53 19.75 13.07
C VAL A 159 -19.99 19.52 11.66
N LEU A 160 -18.79 18.90 11.57
CA LEU A 160 -18.37 18.24 10.34
C LEU A 160 -18.75 16.75 10.42
N VAL A 161 -19.16 16.21 9.29
CA VAL A 161 -19.53 14.80 9.19
C VAL A 161 -18.61 14.09 8.21
N GLY A 162 -18.06 12.95 8.60
CA GLY A 162 -17.26 12.12 7.74
C GLY A 162 -18.10 11.45 6.64
N ALA A 163 -17.56 11.38 5.43
CA ALA A 163 -18.29 10.94 4.24
C ALA A 163 -18.81 9.49 4.33
N LEU A 164 -18.13 8.60 5.06
CA LEU A 164 -18.57 7.21 5.23
C LEU A 164 -19.81 7.06 6.14
N LEU A 165 -20.20 8.10 6.86
CA LEU A 165 -21.44 8.14 7.60
C LEU A 165 -22.66 8.45 6.72
N LEU A 166 -22.46 8.84 5.46
CA LEU A 166 -23.51 9.31 4.56
C LEU A 166 -23.68 8.36 3.37
N LYS A 167 -24.89 7.86 3.17
CA LYS A 167 -25.23 6.94 2.07
C LYS A 167 -24.93 7.53 0.69
N LYS A 168 -24.99 8.84 0.55
CA LYS A 168 -24.61 9.56 -0.69
C LYS A 168 -23.18 9.26 -1.16
N TYR A 169 -22.25 9.05 -0.23
CA TYR A 169 -20.83 8.82 -0.52
C TYR A 169 -20.38 7.38 -0.31
N PHE A 170 -21.18 6.60 0.41
CA PHE A 170 -20.91 5.20 0.73
C PHE A 170 -22.17 4.36 0.52
N ASN A 171 -22.33 3.87 -0.70
CA ASN A 171 -23.51 3.09 -1.09
C ASN A 171 -23.22 1.58 -0.98
N VAL A 172 -22.93 1.11 0.23
CA VAL A 172 -22.82 -0.33 0.54
C VAL A 172 -23.94 -0.71 1.49
N ASP A 173 -24.89 -1.47 1.00
CA ASP A 173 -25.95 -2.05 1.84
C ASP A 173 -25.37 -3.24 2.61
N SER A 174 -24.91 -2.99 3.83
CA SER A 174 -24.44 -4.01 4.76
C SER A 174 -25.06 -3.79 6.12
N GLN A 175 -25.54 -4.85 6.75
CA GLN A 175 -26.06 -4.79 8.12
C GLN A 175 -25.02 -4.29 9.14
N SER A 176 -23.74 -4.44 8.82
CA SER A 176 -22.63 -3.99 9.68
C SER A 176 -22.26 -2.52 9.48
N PHE A 177 -22.75 -1.88 8.43
CA PHE A 177 -22.41 -0.50 8.08
C PHE A 177 -23.70 0.29 7.80
N GLN A 178 -24.23 0.91 8.84
CA GLN A 178 -25.36 1.81 8.70
C GLN A 178 -24.85 3.21 8.35
N ALA A 179 -25.34 3.78 7.27
CA ALA A 179 -25.07 5.14 6.84
C ALA A 179 -26.36 5.95 6.84
N LEU A 180 -26.25 7.25 7.10
CA LEU A 180 -27.38 8.17 7.15
C LEU A 180 -27.92 8.46 5.75
N GLU A 181 -29.21 8.34 5.57
CA GLU A 181 -29.93 8.69 4.35
C GLU A 181 -30.41 10.17 4.43
N ASN A 182 -30.48 10.82 3.29
CA ASN A 182 -31.02 12.20 3.15
C ASN A 182 -30.33 13.24 4.04
N VAL A 183 -29.05 13.05 4.39
CA VAL A 183 -28.25 14.03 5.14
C VAL A 183 -27.23 14.67 4.21
N ASP A 184 -27.22 16.00 4.20
CA ASP A 184 -26.28 16.83 3.41
C ASP A 184 -25.91 18.09 4.21
N VAL A 185 -25.07 18.93 3.67
CA VAL A 185 -24.74 20.24 4.26
C VAL A 185 -26.03 21.04 4.53
N GLY A 186 -26.11 21.58 5.73
CA GLY A 186 -27.29 22.30 6.19
C GLY A 186 -28.39 21.44 6.82
N SER A 187 -28.34 20.09 6.69
CA SER A 187 -29.25 19.18 7.38
C SER A 187 -29.06 19.25 8.89
N THR A 188 -30.15 19.12 9.64
CA THR A 188 -30.10 18.95 11.09
C THR A 188 -30.15 17.46 11.42
N ILE A 189 -29.17 16.99 12.18
CA ILE A 189 -29.05 15.63 12.68
C ILE A 189 -29.13 15.61 14.20
N ARG A 190 -29.52 14.49 14.76
CA ARG A 190 -29.53 14.28 16.21
C ARG A 190 -28.34 13.42 16.59
N ILE A 191 -27.53 13.90 17.52
CA ILE A 191 -26.39 13.18 18.07
C ILE A 191 -26.72 12.74 19.48
N THR A 192 -26.51 11.46 19.75
CA THR A 192 -26.61 10.89 21.09
C THR A 192 -25.24 10.41 21.52
N VAL A 193 -24.73 10.93 22.61
CA VAL A 193 -23.45 10.58 23.20
C VAL A 193 -23.56 10.57 24.72
N ASP A 194 -23.08 9.51 25.36
CA ASP A 194 -23.12 9.32 26.82
C ASP A 194 -24.50 9.69 27.45
N GLY A 195 -25.57 9.27 26.82
CA GLY A 195 -26.95 9.56 27.25
C GLY A 195 -27.42 10.99 26.97
N SER A 196 -26.56 11.90 26.61
CA SER A 196 -26.90 13.27 26.19
C SER A 196 -27.36 13.28 24.73
N VAL A 197 -28.41 14.03 24.44
CA VAL A 197 -28.99 14.16 23.09
C VAL A 197 -28.95 15.61 22.67
N ARG A 198 -28.41 15.84 21.46
CA ARG A 198 -28.33 17.20 20.89
C ARG A 198 -28.66 17.24 19.41
N GLU A 199 -29.40 18.24 19.00
CA GLU A 199 -29.64 18.57 17.61
C GLU A 199 -28.52 19.48 17.10
N VAL A 200 -27.88 19.11 15.99
CA VAL A 200 -26.76 19.86 15.40
C VAL A 200 -26.92 19.96 13.89
N LYS A 201 -26.38 21.02 13.34
CA LYS A 201 -26.43 21.27 11.91
C LYS A 201 -25.12 20.84 11.24
N VAL A 202 -25.21 20.12 10.15
CA VAL A 202 -24.06 19.73 9.34
C VAL A 202 -23.52 20.99 8.63
N LYS A 203 -22.35 21.47 9.04
CA LYS A 203 -21.68 22.62 8.45
C LYS A 203 -20.85 22.22 7.24
N GLY A 204 -20.21 21.05 7.30
CA GLY A 204 -19.42 20.55 6.20
C GLY A 204 -19.27 19.03 6.23
N ILE A 205 -18.85 18.47 5.10
CA ILE A 205 -18.62 17.05 4.90
C ILE A 205 -17.16 16.87 4.51
N ILE A 206 -16.46 15.98 5.21
CA ILE A 206 -15.05 15.68 4.98
C ILE A 206 -14.88 14.26 4.42
N ARG A 207 -13.85 14.06 3.59
CA ARG A 207 -13.51 12.78 3.01
C ARG A 207 -11.99 12.61 2.93
N SER A 208 -11.48 11.69 3.71
CA SER A 208 -10.05 11.34 3.75
C SER A 208 -9.73 10.02 3.07
N LYS A 209 -10.71 9.13 2.93
CA LYS A 209 -10.59 7.70 2.57
C LYS A 209 -9.95 6.84 3.67
N ALA A 210 -9.89 7.33 4.90
CA ALA A 210 -9.52 6.59 6.09
C ALA A 210 -10.73 6.48 7.03
N ASP A 211 -11.05 5.26 7.44
CA ASP A 211 -12.21 4.95 8.31
C ASP A 211 -12.15 5.76 9.62
N GLU A 212 -10.95 5.93 10.17
CA GLU A 212 -10.70 6.65 11.42
C GLU A 212 -11.15 8.11 11.39
N ILE A 213 -11.25 8.70 10.19
CA ILE A 213 -11.69 10.08 9.98
C ILE A 213 -13.09 10.10 9.40
N ASP A 214 -13.33 9.30 8.35
CA ASP A 214 -14.55 9.37 7.54
C ASP A 214 -15.79 8.78 8.26
N ARG A 215 -15.59 8.12 9.41
CA ARG A 215 -16.66 7.63 10.32
C ARG A 215 -16.82 8.47 11.57
N ARG A 216 -16.25 9.68 11.60
CA ARG A 216 -16.36 10.58 12.74
C ARG A 216 -17.33 11.73 12.48
N VAL A 217 -17.91 12.21 13.57
CA VAL A 217 -18.56 13.52 13.65
C VAL A 217 -17.68 14.41 14.48
N PHE A 218 -17.28 15.57 13.94
CA PHE A 218 -16.38 16.51 14.59
C PHE A 218 -17.16 17.68 15.17
N PHE A 219 -16.97 17.89 16.45
CA PHE A 219 -17.47 19.03 17.21
C PHE A 219 -16.33 19.97 17.59
N VAL A 220 -16.66 21.22 17.88
CA VAL A 220 -15.76 22.08 18.64
C VAL A 220 -15.66 21.54 20.08
N ASN A 221 -14.45 21.37 20.60
CA ASN A 221 -14.21 20.70 21.88
C ASN A 221 -14.94 21.37 23.07
N THR A 222 -15.06 22.69 23.05
CA THR A 222 -15.81 23.46 24.07
C THR A 222 -17.29 23.10 24.11
N GLN A 223 -17.85 22.56 23.02
CA GLN A 223 -19.22 22.12 22.92
C GLN A 223 -19.38 20.63 23.28
N LEU A 224 -18.46 19.77 22.88
CA LEU A 224 -18.56 18.34 23.16
C LEU A 224 -18.35 18.04 24.64
N ARG A 225 -17.35 18.63 25.29
CA ARG A 225 -16.99 18.32 26.67
C ARG A 225 -18.15 18.45 27.68
N PRO A 226 -18.94 19.52 27.66
CA PRO A 226 -20.14 19.61 28.52
C PRO A 226 -21.18 18.53 28.21
N MET A 227 -21.31 18.10 26.93
CA MET A 227 -22.27 17.07 26.55
C MET A 227 -21.90 15.68 27.13
N ILE A 228 -20.61 15.40 27.29
CA ILE A 228 -20.09 14.16 27.86
C ILE A 228 -19.73 14.28 29.35
N GLY A 229 -20.19 15.36 30.01
CA GLY A 229 -19.99 15.55 31.46
C GLY A 229 -18.54 15.71 31.87
N ARG A 230 -17.62 16.13 30.96
CA ARG A 230 -16.19 16.25 31.23
C ARG A 230 -15.81 17.67 31.60
N GLU A 231 -15.58 17.91 32.87
CA GLU A 231 -15.08 19.19 33.41
C GLU A 231 -13.54 19.22 33.52
N ASP A 232 -12.88 18.04 33.44
CA ASP A 232 -11.42 17.97 33.45
C ASP A 232 -10.81 18.50 32.13
N TYR A 233 -9.50 18.76 32.09
CA TYR A 233 -8.80 19.20 30.88
C TYR A 233 -8.03 18.07 30.19
N ASN A 234 -8.39 16.82 30.45
CA ASN A 234 -7.73 15.67 29.86
C ASN A 234 -8.27 15.40 28.44
N ALA A 235 -7.43 14.87 27.59
CA ALA A 235 -7.74 14.45 26.23
C ALA A 235 -7.71 12.92 26.13
N ASP A 236 -8.25 12.39 25.05
CA ASP A 236 -8.22 10.96 24.77
C ASP A 236 -7.16 10.63 23.73
N GLU A 237 -6.90 11.57 22.84
CA GLU A 237 -5.86 11.51 21.81
C GLU A 237 -5.12 12.85 21.74
N ILE A 238 -3.82 12.81 21.43
CA ILE A 238 -3.03 14.00 21.11
C ILE A 238 -2.23 13.69 19.84
N ALA A 239 -2.49 14.40 18.75
CA ALA A 239 -1.70 14.33 17.54
C ALA A 239 -0.64 15.43 17.53
N ILE A 240 0.57 15.10 17.11
CA ILE A 240 1.73 16.00 17.13
C ILE A 240 2.40 16.03 15.77
N LYS A 241 2.50 17.24 15.22
CA LYS A 241 3.23 17.50 13.98
C LYS A 241 4.62 18.03 14.29
N LEU A 242 5.62 17.45 13.68
CA LEU A 242 7.01 17.88 13.82
C LEU A 242 7.40 18.89 12.74
N LYS A 243 8.44 19.66 13.01
CA LYS A 243 9.06 20.51 12.01
C LYS A 243 9.78 19.66 10.96
N PRO A 244 9.90 20.14 9.70
CA PRO A 244 10.62 19.43 8.66
C PRO A 244 12.05 19.07 9.09
N GLY A 245 12.41 17.79 8.92
CA GLY A 245 13.74 17.27 9.27
C GLY A 245 13.90 16.73 10.69
N ALA A 246 12.91 16.89 11.56
CA ALA A 246 12.92 16.25 12.88
C ALA A 246 12.62 14.74 12.77
N ASP A 247 13.36 13.93 13.52
CA ASP A 247 13.16 12.48 13.56
C ASP A 247 12.10 12.10 14.60
N PRO A 248 10.97 11.46 14.19
CA PRO A 248 9.89 11.10 15.10
C PRO A 248 10.32 10.15 16.23
N VAL A 249 11.29 9.26 15.97
CA VAL A 249 11.77 8.31 16.98
C VAL A 249 12.52 9.04 18.07
N THR A 250 13.42 9.93 17.71
CA THR A 250 14.20 10.73 18.65
C THR A 250 13.31 11.62 19.51
N ILE A 251 12.31 12.26 18.92
CA ILE A 251 11.39 13.15 19.66
C ILE A 251 10.45 12.34 20.55
N ARG A 252 9.95 11.18 20.10
CA ARG A 252 9.19 10.25 20.94
C ARG A 252 9.98 9.87 22.21
N ASP A 253 11.24 9.48 22.03
CA ASP A 253 12.10 9.05 23.14
C ASP A 253 12.41 10.21 24.09
N LEU A 254 12.54 11.44 23.58
CA LEU A 254 12.65 12.65 24.40
C LEU A 254 11.39 12.90 25.22
N ILE A 255 10.20 12.77 24.63
CA ILE A 255 8.91 12.90 25.32
C ILE A 255 8.78 11.85 26.44
N ILE A 256 9.17 10.61 26.15
CA ILE A 256 9.20 9.52 27.15
C ILE A 256 10.17 9.84 28.28
N ALA A 257 11.36 10.34 28.00
CA ALA A 257 12.36 10.72 28.99
C ALA A 257 11.87 11.83 29.93
N GLN A 258 10.90 12.65 29.49
CA GLN A 258 10.23 13.65 30.36
C GLN A 258 9.13 13.03 31.26
N GLY A 259 8.96 11.72 31.26
CA GLY A 259 8.03 10.98 32.12
C GLY A 259 6.59 10.97 31.66
N VAL A 260 6.32 11.31 30.39
CA VAL A 260 4.96 11.29 29.82
C VAL A 260 4.42 9.85 29.70
N ASP A 261 5.28 8.87 29.52
CA ASP A 261 4.96 7.44 29.47
C ASP A 261 4.26 6.90 30.73
N ARG A 262 4.40 7.60 31.87
CA ARG A 262 3.67 7.27 33.11
C ARG A 262 2.17 7.47 32.97
N TYR A 263 1.74 8.41 32.13
CA TYR A 263 0.34 8.85 32.00
C TYR A 263 -0.30 8.44 30.68
N ALA A 264 0.50 8.24 29.62
CA ALA A 264 0.01 7.97 28.27
C ALA A 264 0.96 7.07 27.50
N ARG A 265 0.48 6.51 26.40
CA ARG A 265 1.31 5.80 25.40
C ARG A 265 1.80 6.80 24.37
N VAL A 266 3.11 6.97 24.28
CA VAL A 266 3.76 7.84 23.28
C VAL A 266 4.25 6.96 22.14
N GLN A 267 3.72 7.19 20.95
CA GLN A 267 3.93 6.34 19.78
C GLN A 267 4.35 7.18 18.57
N THR A 268 5.23 6.64 17.72
CA THR A 268 5.39 7.18 16.36
C THR A 268 4.17 6.82 15.53
N TYR A 269 4.01 7.45 14.35
CA TYR A 269 2.92 7.08 13.43
C TYR A 269 2.95 5.60 13.03
N GLU A 270 4.13 4.98 12.94
CA GLU A 270 4.30 3.55 12.63
C GLU A 270 3.81 2.65 13.77
N ASP A 271 4.11 3.03 15.02
CA ASP A 271 3.68 2.30 16.21
C ASP A 271 2.17 2.44 16.44
N ALA A 272 1.64 3.63 16.17
CA ALA A 272 0.21 3.98 16.33
C ALA A 272 -0.68 3.44 15.19
N GLU A 273 -0.08 2.82 14.16
CA GLU A 273 -0.84 2.29 13.03
C GLU A 273 -1.89 1.27 13.50
N PRO A 274 -3.17 1.42 13.11
CA PRO A 274 -4.24 0.52 13.49
C PRO A 274 -3.93 -0.93 13.14
N LYS A 275 -4.30 -1.87 14.02
CA LYS A 275 -4.06 -3.31 13.80
C LYS A 275 -4.62 -3.78 12.45
N PHE A 276 -5.81 -3.31 12.08
CA PHE A 276 -6.44 -3.63 10.79
C PHE A 276 -5.54 -3.28 9.60
N VAL A 277 -4.87 -2.13 9.63
CA VAL A 277 -3.94 -1.71 8.56
C VAL A 277 -2.70 -2.60 8.52
N LYS A 278 -2.17 -2.98 9.69
CA LYS A 278 -1.05 -3.93 9.78
C LYS A 278 -1.42 -5.31 9.22
N ASP A 279 -2.59 -5.83 9.58
CA ASP A 279 -3.12 -7.10 9.08
C ASP A 279 -3.36 -7.04 7.55
N MET A 280 -3.89 -5.90 7.07
CA MET A 280 -4.07 -5.64 5.64
C MET A 280 -2.74 -5.63 4.89
N LYS A 281 -1.70 -4.97 5.41
CA LYS A 281 -0.34 -4.99 4.83
C LYS A 281 0.18 -6.42 4.65
N GLN A 282 0.05 -7.25 5.67
CA GLN A 282 0.51 -8.64 5.62
C GLN A 282 -0.26 -9.44 4.58
N THR A 283 -1.59 -9.30 4.56
CA THR A 283 -2.47 -10.00 3.61
C THR A 283 -2.14 -9.61 2.16
N PHE A 284 -2.02 -8.31 1.87
CA PHE A 284 -1.70 -7.85 0.51
C PHE A 284 -0.27 -8.21 0.09
N ALA A 285 0.70 -8.20 1.01
CA ALA A 285 2.05 -8.66 0.73
C ALA A 285 2.05 -10.16 0.38
N LEU A 286 1.29 -10.97 1.12
CA LEU A 286 1.14 -12.41 0.84
C LEU A 286 0.47 -12.64 -0.52
N LEU A 287 -0.63 -11.95 -0.82
CA LEU A 287 -1.31 -12.02 -2.13
C LEU A 287 -0.37 -11.59 -3.26
N GLY A 288 0.37 -10.51 -3.09
CA GLY A 288 1.35 -10.03 -4.05
C GLY A 288 2.45 -11.07 -4.33
N ASN A 289 2.93 -11.74 -3.31
CA ASN A 289 3.93 -12.80 -3.44
C ASN A 289 3.37 -14.04 -4.16
N ILE A 290 2.14 -14.45 -3.86
CA ILE A 290 1.47 -15.58 -4.54
C ILE A 290 1.30 -15.27 -6.03
N ILE A 291 0.72 -14.12 -6.38
CA ILE A 291 0.48 -13.74 -7.79
C ILE A 291 1.80 -13.61 -8.54
N SER A 292 2.81 -13.01 -7.91
CA SER A 292 4.15 -12.90 -8.47
C SER A 292 4.79 -14.28 -8.72
N SER A 293 4.62 -15.24 -7.79
CA SER A 293 5.13 -16.60 -7.94
C SER A 293 4.49 -17.33 -9.12
N ILE A 294 3.19 -17.17 -9.34
CA ILE A 294 2.48 -17.73 -10.50
C ILE A 294 3.09 -17.20 -11.81
N GLY A 295 3.30 -15.88 -11.91
CA GLY A 295 3.95 -15.28 -13.06
C GLY A 295 5.36 -15.83 -13.32
N LEU A 296 6.14 -16.03 -12.26
CA LEU A 296 7.49 -16.59 -12.35
C LEU A 296 7.47 -18.05 -12.83
N VAL A 297 6.54 -18.87 -12.35
CA VAL A 297 6.37 -20.26 -12.80
C VAL A 297 6.00 -20.31 -14.28
N VAL A 298 5.04 -19.49 -14.73
CA VAL A 298 4.65 -19.41 -16.14
C VAL A 298 5.83 -19.04 -17.03
N ALA A 299 6.62 -18.03 -16.64
CA ALA A 299 7.83 -17.66 -17.38
C ALA A 299 8.86 -18.80 -17.43
N SER A 300 9.08 -19.46 -16.31
CA SER A 300 10.02 -20.58 -16.19
C SER A 300 9.63 -21.70 -17.15
N ILE A 301 8.35 -22.08 -17.17
CA ILE A 301 7.83 -23.11 -18.08
C ILE A 301 7.97 -22.65 -19.54
N THR A 302 7.65 -21.40 -19.85
CA THR A 302 7.77 -20.86 -21.21
C THR A 302 9.21 -20.93 -21.71
N ILE A 303 10.17 -20.48 -20.91
CA ILE A 303 11.60 -20.53 -21.25
C ILE A 303 12.07 -21.98 -21.42
N PHE A 304 11.67 -22.86 -20.48
CA PHE A 304 11.97 -24.29 -20.57
C PHE A 304 11.50 -24.86 -21.92
N ILE A 305 10.24 -24.66 -22.29
CA ILE A 305 9.65 -25.15 -23.53
C ILE A 305 10.39 -24.59 -24.75
N VAL A 306 10.66 -23.30 -24.79
CA VAL A 306 11.32 -22.67 -25.92
C VAL A 306 12.75 -23.19 -26.10
N ILE A 307 13.52 -23.27 -25.02
CA ILE A 307 14.89 -23.81 -25.09
C ILE A 307 14.88 -25.30 -25.42
N PHE A 308 13.93 -26.06 -24.91
CA PHE A 308 13.77 -27.47 -25.18
C PHE A 308 13.47 -27.73 -26.68
N ILE A 309 12.48 -27.03 -27.25
CA ILE A 309 12.14 -27.12 -28.66
C ILE A 309 13.33 -26.70 -29.52
N ASN A 310 13.98 -25.58 -29.20
CA ASN A 310 15.16 -25.12 -29.90
C ASN A 310 16.29 -26.16 -29.88
N ALA A 311 16.56 -26.75 -28.72
CA ALA A 311 17.60 -27.78 -28.57
C ALA A 311 17.25 -29.07 -29.34
N ILE A 312 15.99 -29.53 -29.32
CA ILE A 312 15.55 -30.68 -30.08
C ILE A 312 15.63 -30.46 -31.59
N THR A 313 15.15 -29.33 -32.08
CA THR A 313 15.20 -28.95 -33.49
C THR A 313 16.62 -28.90 -34.02
N HIS A 314 17.58 -28.52 -33.15
CA HIS A 314 18.99 -28.41 -33.50
C HIS A 314 19.80 -29.66 -33.06
N ARG A 315 19.13 -30.77 -32.69
CA ARG A 315 19.78 -32.01 -32.18
C ARG A 315 20.86 -32.53 -33.12
N LYS A 316 20.62 -32.51 -34.43
CA LYS A 316 21.60 -32.91 -35.47
C LYS A 316 22.86 -32.03 -35.43
N TYR A 317 22.72 -30.73 -35.28
CA TYR A 317 23.86 -29.82 -35.13
C TYR A 317 24.63 -30.04 -33.86
N ILE A 318 23.91 -30.31 -32.75
CA ILE A 318 24.53 -30.67 -31.47
C ILE A 318 25.35 -31.95 -31.63
N GLY A 319 24.83 -32.94 -32.31
CA GLY A 319 25.55 -34.18 -32.63
C GLY A 319 26.83 -33.95 -33.45
N ILE A 320 26.74 -33.12 -34.52
CA ILE A 320 27.90 -32.76 -35.33
C ILE A 320 28.94 -31.99 -34.51
N LEU A 321 28.55 -31.04 -33.70
CA LEU A 321 29.46 -30.28 -32.83
C LEU A 321 30.19 -31.20 -31.85
N LYS A 322 29.51 -32.18 -31.27
CA LYS A 322 30.15 -33.19 -30.42
C LYS A 322 31.11 -34.09 -31.21
N GLY A 323 30.73 -34.47 -32.43
CA GLY A 323 31.56 -35.31 -33.33
C GLY A 323 32.88 -34.68 -33.72
N ILE A 324 32.93 -33.34 -33.88
CA ILE A 324 34.15 -32.57 -34.14
C ILE A 324 34.92 -32.20 -32.85
N GLY A 325 34.50 -32.70 -31.66
CA GLY A 325 35.21 -32.54 -30.41
C GLY A 325 34.77 -31.40 -29.52
N VAL A 326 33.66 -30.71 -29.82
CA VAL A 326 33.10 -29.69 -28.90
C VAL A 326 32.48 -30.36 -27.69
N SER A 327 32.95 -29.99 -26.49
CA SER A 327 32.46 -30.61 -25.25
C SER A 327 30.98 -30.31 -25.02
N GLY A 328 30.24 -31.28 -24.46
CA GLY A 328 28.83 -31.10 -24.09
C GLY A 328 28.62 -29.92 -23.16
N ARG A 329 29.56 -29.68 -22.22
CA ARG A 329 29.51 -28.49 -21.33
C ARG A 329 29.53 -27.15 -22.10
N THR A 330 30.29 -27.06 -23.18
CA THR A 330 30.33 -25.86 -24.04
C THR A 330 28.97 -25.58 -24.67
N ILE A 331 28.28 -26.63 -25.10
CA ILE A 331 26.94 -26.55 -25.70
C ILE A 331 25.91 -26.13 -24.63
N GLU A 332 25.96 -26.75 -23.44
CA GLU A 332 25.11 -26.38 -22.30
C GLU A 332 25.28 -24.87 -21.96
N ILE A 333 26.53 -24.39 -21.87
CA ILE A 333 26.86 -22.99 -21.61
C ILE A 333 26.30 -22.09 -22.71
N SER A 334 26.27 -22.51 -23.96
CA SER A 334 25.67 -21.75 -25.06
C SER A 334 24.18 -21.50 -24.85
N TYR A 335 23.42 -22.48 -24.40
CA TYR A 335 21.99 -22.32 -24.08
C TYR A 335 21.75 -21.45 -22.85
N ILE A 336 22.63 -21.53 -21.84
CA ILE A 336 22.59 -20.64 -20.66
C ILE A 336 22.79 -19.19 -21.12
N PHE A 337 23.76 -18.89 -21.98
CA PHE A 337 23.95 -17.54 -22.55
C PHE A 337 22.77 -17.06 -23.39
N GLN A 338 22.08 -17.95 -24.11
CA GLN A 338 20.85 -17.59 -24.81
C GLN A 338 19.75 -17.20 -23.80
N ALA A 339 19.57 -17.97 -22.72
CA ALA A 339 18.61 -17.65 -21.66
C ALA A 339 18.93 -16.32 -20.98
N MET A 340 20.23 -16.07 -20.67
CA MET A 340 20.70 -14.78 -20.15
C MET A 340 20.36 -13.62 -21.07
N PHE A 341 20.59 -13.77 -22.35
CA PHE A 341 20.31 -12.74 -23.34
C PHE A 341 18.82 -12.36 -23.34
N TYR A 342 17.92 -13.33 -23.35
CA TYR A 342 16.48 -13.08 -23.29
C TYR A 342 16.05 -12.46 -21.96
N ALA A 343 16.60 -12.94 -20.84
CA ALA A 343 16.33 -12.39 -19.52
C ALA A 343 16.74 -10.91 -19.41
N ILE A 344 17.97 -10.59 -19.86
CA ILE A 344 18.48 -9.22 -19.77
C ILE A 344 17.64 -8.27 -20.65
N ILE A 345 17.40 -8.64 -21.91
CA ILE A 345 16.64 -7.75 -22.82
C ILE A 345 15.18 -7.64 -22.39
N GLY A 346 14.54 -8.74 -22.01
CA GLY A 346 13.15 -8.72 -21.55
C GLY A 346 12.97 -7.91 -20.27
N THR A 347 13.87 -8.09 -19.29
CA THR A 347 13.87 -7.31 -18.05
C THR A 347 14.15 -5.82 -18.31
N ALA A 348 15.14 -5.49 -19.17
CA ALA A 348 15.44 -4.11 -19.53
C ALA A 348 14.24 -3.42 -20.20
N LEU A 349 13.58 -4.11 -21.14
CA LEU A 349 12.35 -3.63 -21.75
C LEU A 349 11.24 -3.42 -20.72
N GLY A 350 11.06 -4.36 -19.81
CA GLY A 350 10.10 -4.26 -18.71
C GLY A 350 10.39 -3.06 -17.79
N ILE A 351 11.65 -2.83 -17.42
CA ILE A 351 12.07 -1.66 -16.63
C ILE A 351 11.73 -0.36 -17.37
N ILE A 352 12.03 -0.27 -18.66
CA ILE A 352 11.71 0.92 -19.48
C ILE A 352 10.20 1.17 -19.47
N ILE A 353 9.38 0.14 -19.68
CA ILE A 353 7.91 0.26 -19.69
C ILE A 353 7.40 0.75 -18.33
N VAL A 354 7.95 0.22 -17.21
CA VAL A 354 7.53 0.64 -15.86
C VAL A 354 7.92 2.09 -15.58
N TYR A 355 9.20 2.43 -15.76
CA TYR A 355 9.71 3.73 -15.31
C TYR A 355 9.45 4.87 -16.28
N ALA A 356 9.49 4.62 -17.59
CA ALA A 356 9.23 5.63 -18.62
C ALA A 356 7.76 5.72 -19.04
N GLY A 357 6.99 4.64 -18.86
CA GLY A 357 5.58 4.59 -19.28
C GLY A 357 4.60 4.57 -18.10
N LEU A 358 4.50 3.43 -17.38
CA LEU A 358 3.45 3.20 -16.39
C LEU A 358 3.53 4.15 -15.19
N ARG A 359 4.70 4.36 -14.63
CA ARG A 359 4.88 5.21 -13.45
C ARG A 359 4.47 6.65 -13.72
N PRO A 360 4.97 7.36 -14.75
CA PRO A 360 4.55 8.73 -15.02
C PRO A 360 3.09 8.83 -15.45
N TYR A 361 2.57 7.84 -16.19
CA TYR A 361 1.17 7.81 -16.60
C TYR A 361 0.23 7.71 -15.39
N LEU A 362 0.48 6.79 -14.47
CA LEU A 362 -0.33 6.60 -13.25
C LEU A 362 -0.16 7.76 -12.25
N PHE A 363 0.99 8.44 -12.27
CA PHE A 363 1.18 9.64 -11.47
C PHE A 363 0.35 10.82 -12.00
N ALA A 364 0.26 10.96 -13.33
CA ALA A 364 -0.56 12.01 -13.95
C ALA A 364 -2.07 11.70 -13.92
N HIS A 365 -2.44 10.40 -13.90
CA HIS A 365 -3.82 9.93 -13.89
C HIS A 365 -4.00 8.93 -12.74
N PRO A 366 -4.06 9.41 -11.48
CA PRO A 366 -4.22 8.52 -10.35
C PRO A 366 -5.57 7.80 -10.44
N ILE A 367 -5.56 6.48 -10.28
CA ILE A 367 -6.79 5.67 -10.23
C ILE A 367 -7.43 5.90 -8.86
N ASN A 368 -8.65 6.34 -8.83
CA ASN A 368 -9.37 6.64 -7.62
C ASN A 368 -9.92 5.34 -7.00
N PHE A 369 -9.26 4.82 -5.98
CA PHE A 369 -9.79 3.71 -5.19
C PHE A 369 -10.60 4.23 -4.00
N PRO A 370 -11.56 3.44 -3.49
CA PRO A 370 -12.40 3.84 -2.36
C PRO A 370 -11.62 4.23 -1.10
N PHE A 371 -10.42 3.65 -0.89
CA PHE A 371 -9.62 3.78 0.32
C PHE A 371 -8.18 4.27 0.07
N SER A 372 -7.80 4.63 -1.16
CA SER A 372 -6.44 5.13 -1.47
C SER A 372 -6.38 5.82 -2.82
N ASP A 373 -5.55 6.84 -2.94
CA ASP A 373 -5.19 7.50 -4.20
C ASP A 373 -3.80 7.09 -4.73
N GLY A 374 -3.08 6.27 -3.99
CA GLY A 374 -1.73 5.87 -4.36
C GLY A 374 -1.73 4.53 -5.07
N ILE A 375 -1.06 4.42 -6.23
CA ILE A 375 -1.42 3.30 -7.06
C ILE A 375 -0.26 2.44 -7.47
N LEU A 376 0.88 2.99 -7.75
CA LEU A 376 2.04 2.21 -8.16
C LEU A 376 3.27 2.64 -7.37
N VAL A 377 3.57 1.91 -6.32
CA VAL A 377 4.82 2.08 -5.58
C VAL A 377 5.86 1.12 -6.12
N VAL A 378 6.83 1.68 -6.84
CA VAL A 378 7.97 0.93 -7.38
C VAL A 378 9.25 1.49 -6.75
N THR A 379 9.85 0.69 -5.89
CA THR A 379 11.15 1.02 -5.28
C THR A 379 12.30 0.46 -6.14
N ALA A 380 13.41 1.18 -6.21
CA ALA A 380 14.59 0.73 -6.95
C ALA A 380 15.11 -0.62 -6.43
N LEU A 381 15.18 -0.78 -5.11
CA LEU A 381 15.62 -2.02 -4.47
C LEU A 381 14.67 -3.19 -4.80
N GLY A 382 13.35 -2.98 -4.70
CA GLY A 382 12.36 -3.99 -5.04
C GLY A 382 12.40 -4.40 -6.51
N THR A 383 12.67 -3.46 -7.43
CA THR A 383 12.86 -3.73 -8.85
C THR A 383 14.08 -4.60 -9.10
N VAL A 384 15.22 -4.27 -8.48
CA VAL A 384 16.46 -5.04 -8.61
C VAL A 384 16.30 -6.46 -8.07
N ILE A 385 15.68 -6.63 -6.90
CA ILE A 385 15.42 -7.96 -6.33
C ILE A 385 14.58 -8.81 -7.28
N ARG A 386 13.51 -8.27 -7.84
CA ARG A 386 12.63 -8.98 -8.79
C ARG A 386 13.36 -9.31 -10.10
N ALA A 387 14.20 -8.40 -10.59
CA ALA A 387 15.05 -8.66 -11.75
C ALA A 387 16.01 -9.83 -11.51
N ILE A 388 16.64 -9.88 -10.34
CA ILE A 388 17.54 -10.99 -9.95
C ILE A 388 16.76 -12.30 -9.83
N ILE A 389 15.59 -12.31 -9.20
CA ILE A 389 14.74 -13.50 -9.09
C ILE A 389 14.37 -14.05 -10.46
N LEU A 390 13.90 -13.18 -11.36
CA LEU A 390 13.55 -13.57 -12.73
C LEU A 390 14.76 -14.08 -13.50
N PHE A 391 15.91 -13.44 -13.35
CA PHE A 391 17.16 -13.84 -13.98
C PHE A 391 17.61 -15.24 -13.53
N VAL A 392 17.63 -15.50 -12.22
CA VAL A 392 18.01 -16.80 -11.66
C VAL A 392 17.03 -17.90 -12.12
N ALA A 393 15.71 -17.64 -12.05
CA ALA A 393 14.69 -18.58 -12.50
C ALA A 393 14.86 -18.90 -14.00
N THR A 394 15.17 -17.91 -14.83
CA THR A 394 15.44 -18.08 -16.26
C THR A 394 16.67 -18.93 -16.52
N LEU A 395 17.74 -18.73 -15.78
CA LEU A 395 18.95 -19.55 -15.91
C LEU A 395 18.70 -21.02 -15.58
N ILE A 396 17.97 -21.29 -14.49
CA ILE A 396 17.61 -22.65 -14.08
C ILE A 396 16.73 -23.30 -15.17
N SER A 397 15.71 -22.59 -15.62
CA SER A 397 14.76 -23.05 -16.66
C SER A 397 15.43 -23.29 -18.02
N GLY A 398 16.47 -22.53 -18.34
CA GLY A 398 17.26 -22.72 -19.56
C GLY A 398 18.28 -23.86 -19.46
N TYR A 399 18.89 -24.07 -18.30
CA TYR A 399 19.91 -25.08 -18.08
C TYR A 399 19.35 -26.52 -18.14
N ILE A 400 18.19 -26.77 -17.52
CA ILE A 400 17.61 -28.10 -17.39
C ILE A 400 17.36 -28.73 -18.78
N PRO A 401 16.61 -28.09 -19.73
CA PRO A 401 16.34 -28.67 -21.03
C PRO A 401 17.62 -28.80 -21.89
N ALA A 402 18.52 -27.84 -21.80
CA ALA A 402 19.80 -27.87 -22.51
C ALA A 402 20.60 -29.13 -22.11
N ARG A 403 20.69 -29.40 -20.81
CA ARG A 403 21.38 -30.59 -20.28
C ARG A 403 20.72 -31.89 -20.69
N LEU A 404 19.38 -31.94 -20.70
CA LEU A 404 18.64 -33.14 -21.14
C LEU A 404 18.95 -33.52 -22.60
N VAL A 405 18.93 -32.54 -23.50
CA VAL A 405 19.19 -32.77 -24.93
C VAL A 405 20.67 -33.04 -25.19
N VAL A 406 21.57 -32.31 -24.57
CA VAL A 406 23.03 -32.49 -24.75
C VAL A 406 23.54 -33.83 -24.23
N ARG A 407 22.93 -34.41 -23.20
CA ARG A 407 23.31 -35.73 -22.66
C ARG A 407 22.88 -36.89 -23.54
N GLY A 408 21.99 -36.68 -24.51
CA GLY A 408 21.58 -37.71 -25.46
C GLY A 408 22.75 -38.33 -26.26
N ASN A 409 22.56 -39.55 -26.74
CA ASN A 409 23.56 -40.29 -27.51
C ASN A 409 23.91 -39.51 -28.80
N THR A 410 25.23 -39.34 -29.02
CA THR A 410 25.74 -38.54 -30.14
C THR A 410 25.44 -39.22 -31.51
N LEU A 411 25.48 -40.55 -31.56
CA LEU A 411 25.24 -41.32 -32.76
C LEU A 411 23.75 -41.19 -33.20
N ASP A 412 22.84 -41.36 -32.25
CA ASP A 412 21.39 -41.22 -32.50
C ASP A 412 21.01 -39.79 -32.89
N ALA A 413 21.71 -38.81 -32.31
CA ALA A 413 21.52 -37.39 -32.66
C ALA A 413 21.92 -37.08 -34.11
N ILE A 414 23.03 -37.66 -34.61
CA ILE A 414 23.51 -37.47 -35.99
C ILE A 414 22.61 -38.19 -36.99
N LEU A 415 22.20 -39.44 -36.67
CA LEU A 415 21.37 -40.27 -37.53
C LEU A 415 19.88 -39.91 -37.53
N GLY A 416 19.45 -38.98 -36.68
CA GLY A 416 18.05 -38.59 -36.53
C GLY A 416 17.16 -39.71 -35.96
N ARG A 417 17.73 -40.74 -35.36
CA ARG A 417 16.98 -41.82 -34.68
C ARG A 417 16.46 -41.33 -33.32
N LYS A 418 15.22 -41.71 -33.00
CA LYS A 418 14.58 -41.37 -31.71
C LYS A 418 15.21 -42.16 -30.56
#